data_9933b0ae30059a1d3795be2168d59664
#
_entry.id   9933b0ae30059a1d3795be2168d59664
#
_cell.length_a   1.000
_cell.length_b   1.000
_cell.length_c   1.000
_cell.angle_alpha   90.00
_cell.angle_beta   90.00
_cell.angle_gamma   90.00
#
_symmetry.space_group_name_H-M   'P 1'
#
loop_
_entity.id
_entity.type
_entity.pdbx_description
1 polymer ?
#
loop_
_entity_poly.entity_id
_entity_poly.type
_entity_poly.pdbx_seq_one_letter_code
_entity_poly.pdbx_strand_id
1 'polypeptide(L)'
;MYKRPGFCEKPDAARGQRAVGHLTATVAALLATVGQADTPMEPRFAPVPVPHHVYDGGWEHFVGGGLAVLDCDGDTRPDLVAAGGSNPPILLRNTSDVGRPITFVDATPPALDLTATTGAYPFDANNDGHLDLMILRVGPDVLLHGKGDCTFAPAPLDTGDHWSTAFSATWEAGQSEPTFAIGHYVDRADPEGPFEACDTNSLWRPTPMGHAETVLEPGHCALSILFTDWARNGRPDLRMSNDRHYYIRDGQEQLWAMEATPRLYTQDDGWARHTLWGMGIATRDLDRDGRDEVYLSSMGDQRLMEQQGDGPAYKDVPFARGTAAQRPYIGDDGRPSTGWHIAFGDVQNNGRDDAFIAKGNVQQMPGNAMEDPNNLLIGMADGSFAERGDVAGVASMHRSRGAALVDLNGDGLLDLAVVNRRAPLEVWQNVTANPGTWLSVALTQPRTNTQAVGAWIEVDDGTAIQAREVTVGGGHAGGVAGPQHFGLGTAQTVKLRIRWPHGDWTDWQTVPTNQNLSLTRP
;
A
#
# COMPACT_ATOMS: atom_id res chain seq x y z
N MET A 1 -32.48 -49.41 22.03
CA MET A 1 -32.04 -50.76 22.50
C MET A 1 -30.57 -50.66 22.90
N TYR A 2 -30.34 -51.02 24.16
CA TYR A 2 -29.14 -51.56 24.78
C TYR A 2 -27.89 -50.64 24.82
N LYS A 3 -27.17 -50.51 25.92
CA LYS A 3 -27.27 -50.71 27.40
C LYS A 3 -25.96 -50.09 27.96
N ARG A 4 -26.04 -49.33 29.02
CA ARG A 4 -24.90 -49.13 29.98
C ARG A 4 -24.76 -50.41 30.83
N PRO A 5 -23.57 -50.73 31.36
CA PRO A 5 -23.22 -50.45 32.74
C PRO A 5 -21.70 -50.15 32.89
N GLY A 6 -21.11 -49.85 34.05
CA GLY A 6 -21.49 -49.85 35.43
C GLY A 6 -20.31 -49.33 36.27
N PHE A 7 -20.61 -48.90 37.44
CA PHE A 7 -19.75 -48.46 38.56
C PHE A 7 -18.72 -49.51 39.01
N CYS A 8 -17.57 -49.04 39.51
CA CYS A 8 -16.88 -49.75 40.62
C CYS A 8 -16.11 -48.79 41.52
N GLU A 9 -16.20 -49.11 42.77
CA GLU A 9 -15.97 -48.51 44.05
C GLU A 9 -14.50 -48.18 44.42
N LYS A 10 -14.38 -47.31 45.43
CA LYS A 10 -13.19 -47.05 46.24
C LYS A 10 -12.95 -48.17 47.23
N PRO A 11 -11.73 -48.30 47.75
CA PRO A 11 -11.58 -48.67 49.18
C PRO A 11 -10.78 -47.66 50.01
N ASP A 12 -11.09 -47.76 51.26
CA ASP A 12 -10.79 -46.91 52.41
C ASP A 12 -9.34 -46.91 52.93
N ALA A 13 -9.18 -46.02 53.87
CA ALA A 13 -8.04 -45.59 54.66
C ALA A 13 -7.29 -46.64 55.47
N ALA A 14 -5.99 -46.37 55.66
CA ALA A 14 -5.27 -46.82 56.84
C ALA A 14 -4.34 -45.75 57.40
N ARG A 15 -4.54 -45.41 58.66
CA ARG A 15 -3.73 -44.50 59.50
C ARG A 15 -2.34 -45.07 59.78
N GLY A 16 -1.32 -44.24 59.77
CA GLY A 16 -0.02 -44.48 60.35
C GLY A 16 0.65 -43.18 60.79
N GLN A 17 0.76 -42.99 62.09
CA GLN A 17 1.42 -41.88 62.77
C GLN A 17 2.95 -42.03 62.79
N ARG A 18 3.63 -40.90 62.88
CA ARG A 18 4.94 -40.51 63.45
C ARG A 18 6.08 -40.28 62.47
N ALA A 19 6.54 -39.02 62.36
CA ALA A 19 7.67 -38.48 63.13
C ALA A 19 7.92 -37.01 62.71
N VAL A 20 8.09 -36.14 63.72
CA VAL A 20 8.43 -34.75 63.63
C VAL A 20 9.92 -34.64 63.30
N GLY A 21 10.24 -34.04 62.17
CA GLY A 21 11.58 -33.57 61.80
C GLY A 21 11.51 -32.14 61.37
N HIS A 22 12.04 -31.21 62.17
CA HIS A 22 12.17 -29.81 61.78
C HIS A 22 13.27 -29.66 60.74
N LEU A 23 12.91 -29.38 59.50
CA LEU A 23 13.80 -28.84 58.52
C LEU A 23 13.37 -27.39 58.24
N THR A 24 14.20 -26.44 58.65
CA THR A 24 14.12 -25.04 58.24
C THR A 24 14.48 -24.95 56.77
N ALA A 25 13.49 -24.85 55.90
CA ALA A 25 13.68 -24.54 54.50
C ALA A 25 13.68 -23.02 54.33
N THR A 26 14.83 -22.45 53.96
CA THR A 26 14.99 -21.06 53.53
C THR A 26 14.31 -20.95 52.15
N VAL A 27 13.13 -20.32 52.10
CA VAL A 27 12.47 -19.98 50.85
C VAL A 27 13.18 -18.72 50.28
N ALA A 28 14.05 -18.93 49.30
CA ALA A 28 14.52 -17.86 48.46
C ALA A 28 13.35 -17.43 47.53
N ALA A 29 12.74 -16.28 47.82
CA ALA A 29 11.76 -15.68 46.94
C ALA A 29 12.51 -15.19 45.70
N LEU A 30 12.42 -15.93 44.58
CA LEU A 30 12.67 -15.40 43.26
C LEU A 30 11.53 -14.40 42.97
N LEU A 31 11.83 -13.11 43.12
CA LEU A 31 11.05 -12.05 42.50
C LEU A 31 11.24 -12.20 40.99
N ALA A 32 10.35 -12.92 40.33
CA ALA A 32 10.16 -12.77 38.90
C ALA A 32 9.68 -11.35 38.69
N THR A 33 10.55 -10.50 38.13
CA THR A 33 10.12 -9.26 37.51
C THR A 33 9.18 -9.68 36.38
N VAL A 34 7.88 -9.60 36.64
CA VAL A 34 6.88 -9.57 35.57
C VAL A 34 7.25 -8.32 34.78
N GLY A 35 7.89 -8.51 33.62
CA GLY A 35 8.04 -7.42 32.65
C GLY A 35 6.64 -6.83 32.46
N GLN A 36 6.50 -5.54 32.71
CA GLN A 36 5.31 -4.83 32.30
C GLN A 36 5.18 -5.12 30.80
N ALA A 37 4.15 -5.85 30.41
CA ALA A 37 3.76 -5.93 29.03
C ALA A 37 3.52 -4.47 28.62
N ASP A 38 4.35 -3.95 27.72
CA ASP A 38 4.13 -2.64 27.12
C ASP A 38 2.70 -2.64 26.61
N THR A 39 1.87 -1.79 27.21
CA THR A 39 0.52 -1.58 26.70
C THR A 39 0.73 -1.01 25.30
N PRO A 40 0.28 -1.69 24.23
CA PRO A 40 0.49 -1.17 22.88
C PRO A 40 -0.04 0.27 22.84
N MET A 41 0.76 1.17 22.28
CA MET A 41 0.34 2.54 22.05
C MET A 41 -0.89 2.50 21.13
N GLU A 42 -2.04 2.97 21.62
CA GLU A 42 -3.28 2.93 20.84
C GLU A 42 -3.26 4.06 19.80
N PRO A 43 -3.34 3.76 18.50
CA PRO A 43 -3.41 4.78 17.46
C PRO A 43 -4.71 5.57 17.59
N ARG A 44 -4.67 6.86 17.27
CA ARG A 44 -5.83 7.76 17.30
C ARG A 44 -5.83 8.70 16.12
N PHE A 45 -6.97 8.78 15.45
CA PHE A 45 -7.17 9.67 14.33
C PHE A 45 -8.38 10.57 14.57
N ALA A 46 -8.27 11.81 14.12
CA ALA A 46 -9.34 12.80 14.19
C ALA A 46 -9.78 13.21 12.77
N PRO A 47 -11.08 13.25 12.46
CA PRO A 47 -11.55 13.64 11.14
C PRO A 47 -11.18 15.10 10.82
N VAL A 48 -10.77 15.34 9.57
CA VAL A 48 -10.41 16.66 9.04
C VAL A 48 -11.49 17.12 8.06
N PRO A 49 -12.06 18.32 8.23
CA PRO A 49 -12.97 18.91 7.24
C PRO A 49 -12.21 19.21 5.94
N VAL A 50 -12.72 18.72 4.81
CA VAL A 50 -12.15 18.96 3.48
C VAL A 50 -13.25 19.45 2.52
N PRO A 51 -12.90 20.14 1.43
CA PRO A 51 -13.83 20.45 0.34
C PRO A 51 -14.57 19.20 -0.14
N HIS A 52 -15.84 19.35 -0.46
CA HIS A 52 -16.69 18.21 -0.82
C HIS A 52 -16.28 17.59 -2.15
N HIS A 53 -16.01 16.29 -2.14
CA HIS A 53 -15.73 15.51 -3.34
C HIS A 53 -16.29 14.09 -3.19
N VAL A 54 -16.78 13.52 -4.30
CA VAL A 54 -17.36 12.18 -4.35
C VAL A 54 -16.92 11.48 -5.64
N TYR A 55 -16.35 10.31 -5.50
CA TYR A 55 -16.17 9.40 -6.62
C TYR A 55 -17.50 8.70 -6.94
N ASP A 56 -18.04 8.89 -8.13
CA ASP A 56 -19.34 8.31 -8.53
C ASP A 56 -19.31 7.85 -10.00
N GLY A 57 -20.38 7.24 -10.42
CA GLY A 57 -20.61 6.80 -11.79
C GLY A 57 -21.35 5.47 -11.88
N GLY A 58 -21.51 5.00 -13.12
CA GLY A 58 -22.13 3.74 -13.46
C GLY A 58 -21.28 2.51 -13.09
N TRP A 59 -21.52 1.41 -13.78
CA TRP A 59 -20.80 0.17 -13.53
C TRP A 59 -19.30 0.26 -13.88
N GLU A 60 -18.93 1.05 -14.88
CA GLU A 60 -17.53 1.32 -15.26
C GLU A 60 -16.73 2.02 -14.13
N HIS A 61 -17.40 2.52 -13.09
CA HIS A 61 -16.81 3.13 -11.91
C HIS A 61 -17.03 2.31 -10.63
N PHE A 62 -17.28 1.01 -10.76
CA PHE A 62 -17.26 0.09 -9.62
C PHE A 62 -15.84 -0.12 -9.10
N VAL A 63 -14.88 -0.09 -10.00
CA VAL A 63 -13.44 -0.10 -9.76
C VAL A 63 -12.87 1.32 -9.93
N GLY A 64 -11.63 1.55 -9.53
CA GLY A 64 -11.03 2.88 -9.55
C GLY A 64 -11.38 3.70 -8.30
N GLY A 65 -11.40 5.02 -8.41
CA GLY A 65 -11.52 5.93 -7.26
C GLY A 65 -10.17 6.18 -6.60
N GLY A 66 -9.13 6.36 -7.42
CA GLY A 66 -7.76 6.53 -6.96
C GLY A 66 -7.48 7.88 -6.32
N LEU A 67 -6.42 7.91 -5.49
CA LEU A 67 -5.89 9.07 -4.82
C LEU A 67 -4.41 9.23 -5.15
N ALA A 68 -4.03 10.39 -5.68
CA ALA A 68 -2.63 10.79 -5.83
C ALA A 68 -2.23 11.76 -4.71
N VAL A 69 -1.02 11.57 -4.20
CA VAL A 69 -0.37 12.47 -3.24
C VAL A 69 0.88 13.04 -3.87
N LEU A 70 0.99 14.35 -3.92
CA LEU A 70 2.13 15.05 -4.51
C LEU A 70 2.30 16.43 -3.85
N ASP A 71 3.50 16.98 -3.93
CA ASP A 71 3.74 18.41 -3.65
C ASP A 71 3.74 19.13 -5.01
N CYS A 72 2.62 19.79 -5.34
CA CYS A 72 2.41 20.36 -6.67
C CYS A 72 2.95 21.80 -6.82
N ASP A 73 3.29 22.49 -5.72
CA ASP A 73 3.82 23.87 -5.74
C ASP A 73 5.21 24.02 -5.11
N GLY A 74 5.82 22.91 -4.67
CA GLY A 74 7.18 22.88 -4.12
C GLY A 74 7.29 23.43 -2.69
N ASP A 75 6.17 23.49 -1.97
CA ASP A 75 6.12 24.04 -0.62
C ASP A 75 6.36 22.99 0.48
N THR A 76 6.65 21.76 0.09
CA THR A 76 6.92 20.58 0.94
C THR A 76 5.72 20.02 1.70
N ARG A 77 4.51 20.52 1.44
CA ARG A 77 3.26 20.00 1.99
C ARG A 77 2.58 19.07 0.97
N PRO A 78 2.25 17.84 1.33
CA PRO A 78 1.59 16.94 0.39
C PRO A 78 0.18 17.42 0.03
N ASP A 79 -0.09 17.60 -1.26
CA ASP A 79 -1.39 17.89 -1.83
C ASP A 79 -2.08 16.59 -2.26
N LEU A 80 -3.40 16.65 -2.48
CA LEU A 80 -4.19 15.48 -2.85
C LEU A 80 -4.91 15.70 -4.19
N VAL A 81 -4.81 14.73 -5.11
CA VAL A 81 -5.67 14.66 -6.29
C VAL A 81 -6.52 13.41 -6.22
N ALA A 82 -7.84 13.58 -6.08
CA ALA A 82 -8.79 12.47 -6.01
C ALA A 82 -9.56 12.32 -7.32
N ALA A 83 -9.59 11.11 -7.87
CA ALA A 83 -10.40 10.79 -9.06
C ALA A 83 -11.89 10.99 -8.76
N GLY A 84 -12.65 11.38 -9.78
CA GLY A 84 -14.09 11.69 -9.62
C GLY A 84 -15.03 10.66 -10.26
N GLY A 85 -14.52 9.79 -11.14
CA GLY A 85 -15.37 8.91 -11.92
C GLY A 85 -16.13 9.69 -12.98
N SER A 86 -17.45 9.67 -12.92
CA SER A 86 -18.28 10.54 -13.77
C SER A 86 -18.23 12.01 -13.37
N ASN A 87 -17.79 12.34 -12.17
CA ASN A 87 -17.49 13.69 -11.72
C ASN A 87 -16.05 14.07 -12.15
N PRO A 88 -15.70 15.35 -12.24
CA PRO A 88 -14.30 15.77 -12.35
C PRO A 88 -13.48 15.37 -11.13
N PRO A 89 -12.17 15.11 -11.27
CA PRO A 89 -11.24 15.06 -10.16
C PRO A 89 -11.21 16.36 -9.36
N ILE A 90 -10.76 16.28 -8.10
CA ILE A 90 -10.48 17.46 -7.30
C ILE A 90 -8.98 17.51 -6.96
N LEU A 91 -8.39 18.72 -6.98
CA LEU A 91 -7.09 18.98 -6.38
C LEU A 91 -7.29 19.76 -5.08
N LEU A 92 -6.92 19.15 -3.98
CA LEU A 92 -6.91 19.76 -2.65
C LEU A 92 -5.48 20.22 -2.34
N ARG A 93 -5.24 21.54 -2.40
CA ARG A 93 -3.97 22.11 -2.01
C ARG A 93 -3.90 22.20 -0.48
N ASN A 94 -2.82 21.67 0.06
CA ASN A 94 -2.54 21.66 1.49
C ASN A 94 -2.10 23.05 1.97
N THR A 95 -2.77 23.59 2.97
CA THR A 95 -2.47 24.89 3.58
C THR A 95 -2.14 24.78 5.05
N SER A 96 -1.78 23.59 5.51
CA SER A 96 -1.44 23.31 6.89
C SER A 96 -0.15 24.01 7.32
N ASP A 97 -0.11 24.52 8.53
CA ASP A 97 1.15 24.84 9.19
C ASP A 97 1.75 23.59 9.83
N VAL A 98 3.08 23.51 9.90
CA VAL A 98 3.80 22.36 10.47
C VAL A 98 3.36 22.07 11.91
N GLY A 99 2.93 20.84 12.16
CA GLY A 99 2.45 20.38 13.46
C GLY A 99 1.14 21.04 13.92
N ARG A 100 0.37 21.62 13.00
CA ARG A 100 -0.95 22.21 13.26
C ARG A 100 -2.06 21.37 12.65
N PRO A 101 -3.33 21.66 12.97
CA PRO A 101 -4.45 20.99 12.32
C PRO A 101 -4.35 21.06 10.80
N ILE A 102 -4.63 19.95 10.14
CA ILE A 102 -4.60 19.82 8.69
C ILE A 102 -5.70 20.68 8.07
N THR A 103 -5.34 21.44 7.02
CA THR A 103 -6.27 22.29 6.28
C THR A 103 -6.00 22.19 4.78
N PHE A 104 -7.09 22.15 4.00
CA PHE A 104 -7.03 22.10 2.54
C PHE A 104 -7.92 23.18 1.93
N VAL A 105 -7.55 23.63 0.74
CA VAL A 105 -8.40 24.45 -0.13
C VAL A 105 -8.57 23.74 -1.47
N ASP A 106 -9.75 23.88 -2.08
CA ASP A 106 -9.95 23.45 -3.47
C ASP A 106 -9.16 24.38 -4.40
N ALA A 107 -8.17 23.82 -5.07
CA ALA A 107 -7.31 24.50 -6.03
C ALA A 107 -7.36 23.81 -7.41
N THR A 108 -8.45 23.12 -7.73
CA THR A 108 -8.62 22.34 -8.96
C THR A 108 -8.42 23.20 -10.21
N PRO A 109 -7.36 22.95 -10.99
CA PRO A 109 -7.11 23.73 -12.21
C PRO A 109 -7.99 23.24 -13.37
N PRO A 110 -8.22 24.08 -14.41
CA PRO A 110 -9.02 23.70 -15.59
C PRO A 110 -8.52 22.44 -16.32
N ALA A 111 -7.23 22.07 -16.20
CA ALA A 111 -6.69 20.87 -16.80
C ALA A 111 -7.26 19.58 -16.18
N LEU A 112 -7.84 19.65 -14.99
CA LEU A 112 -8.54 18.57 -14.32
C LEU A 112 -10.06 18.60 -14.54
N ASP A 113 -10.60 19.45 -15.42
CA ASP A 113 -12.00 19.36 -15.85
C ASP A 113 -12.19 18.16 -16.80
N LEU A 114 -12.01 16.97 -16.26
CA LEU A 114 -12.05 15.69 -16.94
C LEU A 114 -13.16 14.83 -16.33
N THR A 115 -13.70 13.91 -17.09
CA THR A 115 -14.66 12.90 -16.62
C THR A 115 -14.19 11.50 -16.95
N ALA A 116 -14.89 10.50 -16.47
CA ALA A 116 -14.56 9.08 -16.63
C ALA A 116 -13.22 8.69 -16.00
N THR A 117 -12.77 9.43 -14.98
CA THR A 117 -11.49 9.22 -14.32
C THR A 117 -11.57 8.07 -13.33
N THR A 118 -10.63 7.11 -13.43
CA THR A 118 -10.53 5.94 -12.55
C THR A 118 -9.40 6.06 -11.55
N GLY A 119 -8.32 6.75 -11.90
CA GLY A 119 -7.13 6.86 -11.06
C GLY A 119 -6.26 8.06 -11.38
N ALA A 120 -5.30 8.33 -10.48
CA ALA A 120 -4.30 9.38 -10.66
C ALA A 120 -2.97 8.94 -10.04
N TYR A 121 -1.86 9.15 -10.76
CA TYR A 121 -0.52 8.76 -10.32
C TYR A 121 0.48 9.88 -10.56
N PRO A 122 1.19 10.35 -9.51
CA PRO A 122 2.18 11.41 -9.62
C PRO A 122 3.57 10.86 -9.93
N PHE A 123 4.28 11.46 -10.86
CA PHE A 123 5.69 11.21 -11.17
C PHE A 123 6.21 12.33 -12.08
N ASP A 124 7.53 12.53 -12.15
CA ASP A 124 8.14 13.49 -13.05
C ASP A 124 8.45 12.81 -14.40
N ALA A 125 7.50 12.85 -15.32
CA ALA A 125 7.58 12.15 -16.60
C ALA A 125 8.57 12.78 -17.58
N ASN A 126 8.77 14.11 -17.50
CA ASN A 126 9.56 14.90 -18.44
C ASN A 126 10.93 15.33 -17.88
N ASN A 127 11.22 14.98 -16.63
CA ASN A 127 12.45 15.30 -15.89
C ASN A 127 12.71 16.80 -15.70
N ASP A 128 11.67 17.62 -15.57
CA ASP A 128 11.79 19.06 -15.32
C ASP A 128 11.85 19.41 -13.81
N GLY A 129 11.66 18.41 -12.94
CA GLY A 129 11.68 18.54 -11.50
C GLY A 129 10.33 18.89 -10.88
N HIS A 130 9.29 19.06 -11.69
CA HIS A 130 7.90 19.20 -11.22
C HIS A 130 7.16 17.88 -11.37
N LEU A 131 6.23 17.62 -10.45
CA LEU A 131 5.45 16.40 -10.52
C LEU A 131 4.35 16.52 -11.56
N ASP A 132 4.31 15.54 -12.45
CA ASP A 132 3.27 15.34 -13.46
C ASP A 132 2.19 14.42 -12.92
N LEU A 133 1.07 14.29 -13.63
CA LEU A 133 -0.03 13.40 -13.30
C LEU A 133 -0.39 12.53 -14.50
N MET A 134 -0.32 11.21 -14.32
CA MET A 134 -1.04 10.27 -15.17
C MET A 134 -2.46 10.12 -14.64
N ILE A 135 -3.45 10.53 -15.41
CA ILE A 135 -4.87 10.39 -15.11
C ILE A 135 -5.43 9.22 -15.91
N LEU A 136 -5.78 8.15 -15.21
CA LEU A 136 -6.39 6.97 -15.81
C LEU A 136 -7.89 7.18 -16.04
N ARG A 137 -8.40 6.62 -17.14
CA ARG A 137 -9.78 6.85 -17.53
C ARG A 137 -10.46 5.59 -18.10
N VAL A 138 -11.77 5.66 -18.16
CA VAL A 138 -12.56 4.87 -19.11
C VAL A 138 -12.54 5.64 -20.44
N GLY A 139 -11.75 5.18 -21.40
CA GLY A 139 -11.36 5.91 -22.61
C GLY A 139 -9.88 6.28 -22.59
N PRO A 140 -9.40 7.13 -23.50
CA PRO A 140 -7.99 7.52 -23.53
C PRO A 140 -7.52 8.17 -22.22
N ASP A 141 -6.37 7.73 -21.71
CA ASP A 141 -5.74 8.32 -20.53
C ASP A 141 -5.15 9.70 -20.84
N VAL A 142 -4.84 10.46 -19.80
CA VAL A 142 -4.30 11.81 -19.96
C VAL A 142 -3.03 11.96 -19.11
N LEU A 143 -1.92 12.31 -19.75
CA LEU A 143 -0.72 12.77 -19.07
C LEU A 143 -0.77 14.30 -18.96
N LEU A 144 -0.59 14.83 -17.76
CA LEU A 144 -0.59 16.25 -17.45
C LEU A 144 0.76 16.65 -16.89
N HIS A 145 1.52 17.52 -17.59
CA HIS A 145 2.77 18.07 -17.08
C HIS A 145 2.50 19.16 -16.05
N GLY A 146 3.08 19.01 -14.87
CA GLY A 146 3.04 19.99 -13.78
C GLY A 146 3.90 21.21 -14.08
N LYS A 147 3.53 22.36 -13.52
CA LYS A 147 4.27 23.62 -13.69
C LYS A 147 4.88 24.13 -12.39
N GLY A 148 4.79 23.35 -11.31
CA GLY A 148 5.31 23.73 -10.00
C GLY A 148 4.50 24.81 -9.28
N ASP A 149 3.24 25.00 -9.66
CA ASP A 149 2.32 25.97 -9.05
C ASP A 149 0.89 25.40 -8.92
N CYS A 150 0.77 24.08 -8.87
CA CYS A 150 -0.49 23.32 -8.89
C CYS A 150 -1.33 23.52 -10.18
N THR A 151 -0.74 24.04 -11.23
CA THR A 151 -1.33 24.05 -12.57
C THR A 151 -0.65 23.02 -13.47
N PHE A 152 -1.40 22.54 -14.46
CA PHE A 152 -0.95 21.48 -15.35
C PHE A 152 -1.22 21.81 -16.81
N ALA A 153 -0.46 21.20 -17.71
CA ALA A 153 -0.68 21.26 -19.15
C ALA A 153 -0.76 19.85 -19.75
N PRO A 154 -1.72 19.56 -20.65
CA PRO A 154 -1.79 18.28 -21.33
C PRO A 154 -0.51 17.98 -22.11
N ALA A 155 0.00 16.76 -21.97
CA ALA A 155 1.10 16.21 -22.75
C ALA A 155 0.58 15.28 -23.85
N PRO A 156 1.27 15.17 -25.00
CA PRO A 156 0.91 14.23 -26.05
C PRO A 156 1.08 12.78 -25.55
N LEU A 157 -0.03 12.05 -25.48
CA LEU A 157 -0.07 10.63 -25.18
C LEU A 157 -1.34 10.04 -25.81
N ASP A 158 -1.20 8.96 -26.55
CA ASP A 158 -2.33 8.21 -27.11
C ASP A 158 -2.28 6.78 -26.59
N THR A 159 -3.09 6.47 -25.60
CA THR A 159 -3.17 5.15 -24.97
C THR A 159 -4.29 4.28 -25.53
N GLY A 160 -5.02 4.77 -26.54
CA GLY A 160 -6.18 4.07 -27.07
C GLY A 160 -7.44 4.20 -26.20
N ASP A 161 -8.50 3.50 -26.59
CA ASP A 161 -9.80 3.51 -25.90
C ASP A 161 -9.92 2.27 -25.00
N HIS A 162 -9.31 2.31 -23.82
CA HIS A 162 -9.30 1.24 -22.84
C HIS A 162 -10.06 1.63 -21.57
N TRP A 163 -10.25 0.68 -20.70
CA TRP A 163 -10.68 0.94 -19.32
C TRP A 163 -9.48 0.76 -18.40
N SER A 164 -8.71 1.85 -18.25
CA SER A 164 -7.47 1.86 -17.46
C SER A 164 -7.77 1.95 -15.97
N THR A 165 -7.09 1.13 -15.17
CA THR A 165 -7.34 0.98 -13.73
C THR A 165 -6.08 0.95 -12.87
N ALA A 166 -4.91 0.74 -13.48
CA ALA A 166 -3.65 0.62 -12.77
C ALA A 166 -2.50 1.24 -13.58
N PHE A 167 -1.50 1.79 -12.89
CA PHE A 167 -0.33 2.40 -13.50
C PHE A 167 0.90 2.19 -12.63
N SER A 168 2.04 2.04 -13.28
CA SER A 168 3.34 2.08 -12.61
C SER A 168 4.40 2.59 -13.60
N ALA A 169 5.42 3.26 -13.07
CA ALA A 169 6.54 3.77 -13.85
C ALA A 169 7.88 3.44 -13.20
N THR A 170 8.90 3.28 -14.05
CA THR A 170 10.29 3.05 -13.65
C THR A 170 11.25 3.59 -14.70
N TRP A 171 12.53 3.70 -14.38
CA TRP A 171 13.58 4.05 -15.33
C TRP A 171 14.52 2.84 -15.48
N GLU A 172 14.49 2.19 -16.63
CA GLU A 172 15.40 1.08 -16.92
C GLU A 172 16.83 1.61 -17.15
N ALA A 173 17.83 0.76 -16.95
CA ALA A 173 19.24 1.16 -17.05
C ALA A 173 19.59 1.81 -18.39
N GLY A 174 20.16 3.02 -18.34
CA GLY A 174 20.58 3.79 -19.50
C GLY A 174 19.47 4.61 -20.17
N GLN A 175 18.25 4.59 -19.63
CA GLN A 175 17.15 5.42 -20.14
C GLN A 175 17.15 6.81 -19.49
N SER A 176 16.75 7.81 -20.27
CA SER A 176 16.52 9.19 -19.80
C SER A 176 15.05 9.47 -19.52
N GLU A 177 14.14 8.72 -20.10
CA GLU A 177 12.70 8.84 -19.94
C GLU A 177 12.15 7.57 -19.27
N PRO A 178 10.99 7.64 -18.59
CA PRO A 178 10.44 6.49 -17.90
C PRO A 178 9.94 5.41 -18.87
N THR A 179 10.08 4.15 -18.46
CA THR A 179 9.23 3.05 -18.89
C THR A 179 8.01 3.04 -17.99
N PHE A 180 6.81 2.93 -18.55
CA PHE A 180 5.61 2.83 -17.75
C PHE A 180 4.67 1.73 -18.27
N ALA A 181 3.86 1.19 -17.36
CA ALA A 181 2.87 0.18 -17.68
C ALA A 181 1.47 0.68 -17.28
N ILE A 182 0.47 0.35 -18.11
CA ILE A 182 -0.94 0.64 -17.84
C ILE A 182 -1.68 -0.69 -17.79
N GLY A 183 -2.37 -0.90 -16.67
CA GLY A 183 -3.25 -2.05 -16.48
C GLY A 183 -4.66 -1.70 -16.92
N HIS A 184 -5.21 -2.54 -17.80
CA HIS A 184 -6.57 -2.43 -18.29
C HIS A 184 -7.48 -3.47 -17.66
N TYR A 185 -8.74 -3.11 -17.46
CA TYR A 185 -9.70 -3.97 -16.77
C TYR A 185 -10.45 -4.87 -17.78
N VAL A 186 -11.62 -4.46 -18.18
CA VAL A 186 -12.46 -5.23 -19.10
C VAL A 186 -12.32 -4.67 -20.51
N ASP A 187 -12.20 -5.54 -21.50
CA ASP A 187 -12.30 -5.16 -22.91
C ASP A 187 -13.73 -4.68 -23.22
N ARG A 188 -13.88 -3.38 -23.42
CA ARG A 188 -15.16 -2.73 -23.70
C ARG A 188 -15.69 -3.04 -25.09
N ALA A 189 -14.83 -3.50 -25.99
CA ALA A 189 -15.16 -3.85 -27.36
C ALA A 189 -15.63 -5.31 -27.50
N ASP A 190 -15.40 -6.16 -26.49
CA ASP A 190 -15.80 -7.56 -26.54
C ASP A 190 -17.34 -7.70 -26.44
N PRO A 191 -18.01 -8.25 -27.47
CA PRO A 191 -19.46 -8.41 -27.46
C PRO A 191 -19.95 -9.43 -26.42
N GLU A 192 -19.09 -10.32 -25.92
CA GLU A 192 -19.39 -11.29 -24.86
C GLU A 192 -19.10 -10.75 -23.46
N GLY A 193 -18.54 -9.52 -23.36
CA GLY A 193 -18.31 -8.86 -22.08
C GLY A 193 -19.61 -8.63 -21.28
N PRO A 194 -19.47 -8.20 -20.04
CA PRO A 194 -18.22 -7.82 -19.35
C PRO A 194 -17.54 -8.94 -18.55
N PHE A 195 -18.16 -10.11 -18.40
CA PHE A 195 -17.69 -11.07 -17.39
C PHE A 195 -16.52 -11.96 -17.85
N GLU A 196 -16.44 -12.26 -19.14
CA GLU A 196 -15.41 -13.15 -19.69
C GLU A 196 -14.40 -12.42 -20.58
N ALA A 197 -14.36 -11.09 -20.51
CA ALA A 197 -13.58 -10.24 -21.38
C ALA A 197 -12.61 -9.38 -20.58
N CYS A 198 -11.40 -9.85 -20.32
CA CYS A 198 -10.31 -8.99 -19.84
C CYS A 198 -9.53 -8.42 -21.02
N ASP A 199 -9.22 -7.13 -20.92
CA ASP A 199 -8.35 -6.47 -21.88
C ASP A 199 -6.87 -6.87 -21.66
N THR A 200 -6.04 -6.71 -22.68
CA THR A 200 -4.59 -6.81 -22.56
C THR A 200 -4.04 -5.59 -21.81
N ASN A 201 -2.84 -5.70 -21.22
CA ASN A 201 -2.18 -4.57 -20.59
C ASN A 201 -1.11 -3.98 -21.51
N SER A 202 -0.72 -2.74 -21.27
CA SER A 202 0.25 -2.01 -22.10
C SER A 202 1.53 -1.70 -21.34
N LEU A 203 2.68 -1.95 -21.99
CA LEU A 203 3.99 -1.49 -21.56
C LEU A 203 4.55 -0.50 -22.57
N TRP A 204 4.92 0.68 -22.11
CA TRP A 204 5.44 1.77 -22.92
C TRP A 204 6.91 2.01 -22.61
N ARG A 205 7.79 1.82 -23.60
CA ARG A 205 9.22 2.07 -23.47
C ARG A 205 9.65 3.27 -24.32
N PRO A 206 10.56 4.11 -23.83
CA PRO A 206 11.04 5.27 -24.58
C PRO A 206 11.80 4.85 -25.85
N THR A 207 11.60 5.59 -26.92
CA THR A 207 12.29 5.50 -28.20
C THR A 207 12.72 6.88 -28.67
N PRO A 208 13.58 7.01 -29.70
CA PRO A 208 13.95 8.31 -30.25
C PRO A 208 12.79 9.14 -30.81
N MET A 209 11.61 8.53 -31.00
CA MET A 209 10.41 9.19 -31.55
C MET A 209 9.25 9.28 -30.54
N GLY A 210 9.51 9.14 -29.26
CA GLY A 210 8.53 9.05 -28.19
C GLY A 210 8.48 7.64 -27.59
N HIS A 211 7.36 7.25 -26.99
CA HIS A 211 7.21 5.91 -26.43
C HIS A 211 6.62 4.92 -27.43
N ALA A 212 7.11 3.68 -27.40
CA ALA A 212 6.56 2.56 -28.16
C ALA A 212 5.84 1.59 -27.21
N GLU A 213 4.66 1.18 -27.61
CA GLU A 213 3.86 0.22 -26.88
C GLU A 213 4.33 -1.23 -27.14
N THR A 214 4.29 -2.04 -26.10
CA THR A 214 4.35 -3.50 -26.13
C THR A 214 3.14 -4.03 -25.39
N VAL A 215 2.32 -4.83 -26.08
CA VAL A 215 1.16 -5.47 -25.47
C VAL A 215 1.61 -6.59 -24.53
N LEU A 216 1.08 -6.59 -23.31
CA LEU A 216 1.30 -7.64 -22.31
C LEU A 216 0.08 -8.57 -22.26
N GLU A 217 0.23 -9.77 -22.80
CA GLU A 217 -0.83 -10.81 -22.84
C GLU A 217 -0.37 -12.10 -22.13
N PRO A 218 -1.30 -12.83 -21.49
CA PRO A 218 -2.76 -12.56 -21.39
C PRO A 218 -3.08 -11.49 -20.37
N GLY A 219 -4.19 -10.76 -20.60
CA GLY A 219 -4.79 -9.90 -19.59
C GLY A 219 -5.72 -10.65 -18.66
N HIS A 220 -5.73 -10.29 -17.38
CA HIS A 220 -6.61 -10.88 -16.35
C HIS A 220 -7.34 -9.82 -15.54
N CYS A 221 -7.67 -8.68 -16.17
CA CYS A 221 -8.33 -7.51 -15.57
C CYS A 221 -7.51 -6.92 -14.40
N ALA A 222 -6.39 -6.31 -14.69
CA ALA A 222 -5.48 -5.74 -13.69
C ALA A 222 -6.13 -4.58 -12.94
N LEU A 223 -6.05 -4.56 -11.61
CA LEU A 223 -6.52 -3.47 -10.73
C LEU A 223 -5.40 -2.80 -9.95
N SER A 224 -4.22 -3.41 -9.90
CA SER A 224 -3.00 -2.80 -9.37
C SER A 224 -1.79 -3.36 -10.09
N ILE A 225 -0.81 -2.49 -10.36
CA ILE A 225 0.48 -2.88 -10.93
C ILE A 225 1.61 -2.14 -10.22
N LEU A 226 2.79 -2.77 -10.16
CA LEU A 226 3.94 -2.23 -9.48
C LEU A 226 5.23 -2.70 -10.13
N PHE A 227 6.06 -1.76 -10.62
CA PHE A 227 7.47 -2.04 -10.84
C PHE A 227 8.20 -2.09 -9.51
N THR A 228 8.90 -3.17 -9.25
CA THR A 228 9.65 -3.37 -8.01
C THR A 228 10.89 -4.21 -8.24
N ASP A 229 12.01 -3.82 -7.65
CA ASP A 229 13.26 -4.61 -7.59
C ASP A 229 13.16 -5.65 -6.46
N TRP A 230 12.16 -6.54 -6.56
CA TRP A 230 11.85 -7.59 -5.57
C TRP A 230 13.04 -8.50 -5.26
N ALA A 231 13.95 -8.67 -6.20
CA ALA A 231 15.17 -9.47 -6.05
C ALA A 231 16.37 -8.66 -5.56
N ARG A 232 16.20 -7.34 -5.33
CA ARG A 232 17.23 -6.38 -4.92
C ARG A 232 18.51 -6.42 -5.78
N ASN A 233 18.35 -6.73 -7.07
CA ASN A 233 19.44 -6.88 -8.04
C ASN A 233 19.64 -5.64 -8.93
N GLY A 234 18.86 -4.58 -8.73
CA GLY A 234 18.91 -3.32 -9.49
C GLY A 234 18.09 -3.34 -10.78
N ARG A 235 17.31 -4.38 -11.02
CA ARG A 235 16.37 -4.47 -12.14
C ARG A 235 14.96 -4.64 -11.60
N PRO A 236 14.08 -3.65 -11.76
CA PRO A 236 12.67 -3.81 -11.42
C PRO A 236 12.00 -4.78 -12.39
N ASP A 237 11.15 -5.65 -11.87
CA ASP A 237 10.19 -6.45 -12.63
C ASP A 237 8.78 -5.91 -12.39
N LEU A 238 7.80 -6.28 -13.23
CA LEU A 238 6.45 -5.77 -13.15
C LEU A 238 5.51 -6.80 -12.50
N ARG A 239 4.98 -6.47 -11.34
CA ARG A 239 3.94 -7.25 -10.65
C ARG A 239 2.56 -6.72 -10.99
N MET A 240 1.60 -7.62 -11.24
CA MET A 240 0.20 -7.29 -11.50
C MET A 240 -0.72 -8.05 -10.57
N SER A 241 -1.69 -7.35 -9.99
CA SER A 241 -2.79 -7.93 -9.22
C SER A 241 -4.08 -7.85 -10.03
N ASN A 242 -4.69 -9.01 -10.23
CA ASN A 242 -5.72 -9.24 -11.22
C ASN A 242 -7.03 -9.69 -10.57
N ASP A 243 -8.16 -9.12 -11.01
CA ASP A 243 -9.49 -9.38 -10.43
C ASP A 243 -10.15 -10.66 -10.98
N ARG A 244 -9.75 -11.15 -12.16
CA ARG A 244 -10.54 -12.14 -12.90
C ARG A 244 -9.86 -13.50 -13.04
N HIS A 245 -9.74 -14.25 -11.94
CA HIS A 245 -9.35 -15.67 -12.02
C HIS A 245 -10.55 -16.61 -12.21
N TYR A 246 -11.76 -16.16 -11.93
CA TYR A 246 -12.97 -16.99 -11.87
C TYR A 246 -13.66 -17.12 -13.22
N TYR A 247 -13.75 -16.02 -13.96
CA TYR A 247 -14.44 -15.94 -15.23
C TYR A 247 -13.50 -16.17 -16.43
N ILE A 248 -12.22 -15.82 -16.27
CA ILE A 248 -11.22 -15.96 -17.32
C ILE A 248 -10.41 -17.24 -17.10
N ARG A 249 -10.35 -18.06 -18.13
CA ARG A 249 -9.53 -19.28 -18.08
C ARG A 249 -8.08 -18.90 -17.75
N ASP A 250 -7.50 -19.64 -16.80
CA ASP A 250 -6.11 -19.46 -16.35
C ASP A 250 -5.80 -18.11 -15.67
N GLY A 251 -6.83 -17.32 -15.35
CA GLY A 251 -6.68 -16.06 -14.60
C GLY A 251 -5.90 -16.24 -13.30
N GLN A 252 -4.94 -15.36 -13.05
CA GLN A 252 -4.04 -15.40 -11.91
C GLN A 252 -3.31 -14.07 -11.73
N GLU A 253 -2.63 -13.91 -10.60
CA GLU A 253 -1.63 -12.87 -10.41
C GLU A 253 -0.46 -13.07 -11.37
N GLN A 254 0.19 -12.00 -11.80
CA GLN A 254 1.28 -12.05 -12.77
C GLN A 254 2.53 -11.35 -12.22
N LEU A 255 3.68 -11.90 -12.60
CA LEU A 255 4.99 -11.25 -12.45
C LEU A 255 5.71 -11.34 -13.80
N TRP A 256 6.15 -10.19 -14.32
CA TRP A 256 6.81 -10.07 -15.61
C TRP A 256 8.27 -9.72 -15.41
N ALA A 257 9.16 -10.56 -15.93
CA ALA A 257 10.59 -10.26 -16.05
C ALA A 257 10.77 -9.15 -17.10
N MET A 258 11.34 -8.02 -16.68
CA MET A 258 11.59 -6.86 -17.53
C MET A 258 12.87 -7.03 -18.34
N GLU A 259 12.84 -8.00 -19.25
CA GLU A 259 13.86 -8.26 -20.26
C GLU A 259 13.66 -7.34 -21.49
N ALA A 260 14.54 -7.41 -22.48
CA ALA A 260 14.37 -6.65 -23.74
C ALA A 260 12.98 -6.93 -24.38
N THR A 261 12.55 -8.19 -24.36
CA THR A 261 11.15 -8.59 -24.58
C THR A 261 10.61 -9.06 -23.24
N PRO A 262 9.59 -8.40 -22.68
CA PRO A 262 9.01 -8.79 -21.41
C PRO A 262 8.56 -10.25 -21.42
N ARG A 263 8.84 -10.99 -20.36
CA ARG A 263 8.51 -12.40 -20.23
C ARG A 263 7.76 -12.66 -18.91
N LEU A 264 6.64 -13.36 -19.02
CA LEU A 264 5.89 -13.78 -17.84
C LEU A 264 6.67 -14.86 -17.06
N TYR A 265 6.80 -14.71 -15.75
CA TYR A 265 7.32 -15.75 -14.88
C TYR A 265 6.37 -16.94 -14.82
N THR A 266 6.91 -18.14 -14.78
CA THR A 266 6.17 -19.41 -14.81
C THR A 266 6.56 -20.31 -13.65
N GLN A 267 5.92 -21.48 -13.57
CA GLN A 267 6.27 -22.49 -12.56
C GLN A 267 7.72 -22.99 -12.71
N ASP A 268 8.28 -22.96 -13.92
CA ASP A 268 9.69 -23.33 -14.15
C ASP A 268 10.66 -22.32 -13.55
N ASP A 269 10.22 -21.06 -13.38
CA ASP A 269 10.96 -20.01 -12.68
C ASP A 269 10.74 -20.04 -11.15
N GLY A 270 9.80 -20.86 -10.67
CA GLY A 270 9.38 -20.92 -9.27
C GLY A 270 8.12 -20.09 -8.95
N TRP A 271 7.55 -19.38 -9.93
CA TRP A 271 6.31 -18.61 -9.74
C TRP A 271 5.10 -19.56 -9.67
N ALA A 272 4.47 -19.65 -8.50
CA ALA A 272 3.27 -20.45 -8.33
C ALA A 272 2.03 -19.73 -8.93
N ARG A 273 1.00 -20.49 -9.26
CA ARG A 273 -0.28 -19.92 -9.65
C ARG A 273 -0.98 -19.35 -8.42
N HIS A 274 -1.02 -18.03 -8.28
CA HIS A 274 -1.76 -17.33 -7.25
C HIS A 274 -3.09 -16.84 -7.84
N THR A 275 -4.20 -17.23 -7.22
CA THR A 275 -5.56 -16.86 -7.65
C THR A 275 -6.30 -16.17 -6.53
N LEU A 276 -6.71 -14.94 -6.78
CA LEU A 276 -7.56 -14.13 -5.90
C LEU A 276 -8.31 -13.11 -6.76
N TRP A 277 -9.27 -12.41 -6.19
CA TRP A 277 -9.84 -11.21 -6.81
C TRP A 277 -8.99 -10.01 -6.42
N GLY A 278 -7.82 -9.88 -7.03
CA GLY A 278 -6.81 -8.91 -6.64
C GLY A 278 -7.20 -7.47 -6.95
N MET A 279 -6.97 -6.58 -5.97
CA MET A 279 -7.39 -5.18 -6.04
C MET A 279 -6.24 -4.20 -5.82
N GLY A 280 -5.32 -4.50 -4.91
CA GLY A 280 -4.21 -3.63 -4.54
C GLY A 280 -2.97 -4.40 -4.16
N ILE A 281 -1.82 -3.76 -4.33
CA ILE A 281 -0.48 -4.30 -4.00
C ILE A 281 0.21 -3.36 -3.02
N ALA A 282 0.77 -3.92 -1.94
CA ALA A 282 1.75 -3.25 -1.11
C ALA A 282 2.93 -4.20 -0.83
N THR A 283 4.14 -3.66 -0.81
CA THR A 283 5.37 -4.41 -0.51
C THR A 283 6.09 -3.80 0.67
N ARG A 284 6.68 -4.64 1.51
CA ARG A 284 7.43 -4.24 2.68
C ARG A 284 8.24 -5.38 3.26
N ASP A 285 9.47 -5.13 3.65
CA ASP A 285 10.32 -6.03 4.42
C ASP A 285 9.86 -5.97 5.91
N LEU A 286 8.86 -6.78 6.25
CA LEU A 286 8.17 -6.72 7.55
C LEU A 286 8.94 -7.45 8.65
N ASP A 287 9.65 -8.52 8.32
CA ASP A 287 10.44 -9.29 9.27
C ASP A 287 11.93 -8.94 9.24
N ARG A 288 12.31 -8.00 8.34
CA ARG A 288 13.64 -7.42 8.21
C ARG A 288 14.72 -8.45 7.81
N ASP A 289 14.31 -9.44 7.01
CA ASP A 289 15.20 -10.47 6.47
C ASP A 289 15.89 -10.02 5.17
N GLY A 290 15.55 -8.84 4.67
CA GLY A 290 16.06 -8.26 3.43
C GLY A 290 15.25 -8.62 2.19
N ARG A 291 14.06 -9.22 2.35
CA ARG A 291 13.10 -9.52 1.29
C ARG A 291 11.76 -8.88 1.61
N ASP A 292 11.10 -8.35 0.59
CA ASP A 292 9.80 -7.72 0.83
C ASP A 292 8.70 -8.77 0.82
N GLU A 293 7.88 -8.78 1.88
CA GLU A 293 6.55 -9.37 1.83
C GLU A 293 5.68 -8.60 0.85
N VAL A 294 4.77 -9.34 0.21
CA VAL A 294 3.76 -8.80 -0.69
C VAL A 294 2.39 -8.97 -0.06
N TYR A 295 1.70 -7.87 0.20
CA TYR A 295 0.36 -7.89 0.71
C TYR A 295 -0.62 -7.48 -0.39
N LEU A 296 -1.54 -8.38 -0.72
CA LEU A 296 -2.55 -8.21 -1.76
C LEU A 296 -3.92 -8.05 -1.11
N SER A 297 -4.60 -6.95 -1.41
CA SER A 297 -6.02 -6.81 -1.08
C SER A 297 -6.88 -7.54 -2.11
N SER A 298 -8.04 -8.00 -1.68
CA SER A 298 -8.89 -8.86 -2.50
C SER A 298 -10.35 -8.77 -2.06
N MET A 299 -11.23 -9.17 -2.95
CA MET A 299 -12.62 -9.47 -2.62
C MET A 299 -12.69 -10.88 -2.01
N GLY A 300 -12.77 -10.96 -0.68
CA GLY A 300 -12.68 -12.18 0.10
C GLY A 300 -11.48 -12.13 1.03
N ASP A 301 -10.50 -12.98 0.80
CA ASP A 301 -9.31 -13.08 1.64
C ASP A 301 -8.23 -12.08 1.21
N GLN A 302 -7.73 -11.29 2.16
CA GLN A 302 -6.49 -10.55 1.98
C GLN A 302 -5.31 -11.53 2.05
N ARG A 303 -4.29 -11.34 1.21
CA ARG A 303 -3.17 -12.26 1.08
C ARG A 303 -1.84 -11.61 1.42
N LEU A 304 -1.25 -11.96 2.57
CA LEU A 304 0.15 -11.66 2.86
C LEU A 304 1.01 -12.83 2.40
N MET A 305 2.00 -12.55 1.56
CA MET A 305 2.88 -13.53 0.97
C MET A 305 4.33 -13.24 1.34
N GLU A 306 5.03 -14.23 1.88
CA GLU A 306 6.46 -14.22 2.18
C GLU A 306 7.24 -14.83 1.02
N GLN A 307 8.32 -14.18 0.58
CA GLN A 307 9.23 -14.72 -0.45
C GLN A 307 9.98 -15.94 0.11
N GLN A 308 10.12 -16.97 -0.70
CA GLN A 308 10.81 -18.21 -0.35
C GLN A 308 12.11 -18.39 -1.15
N GLY A 309 13.24 -18.19 -0.49
CA GLY A 309 14.55 -18.27 -1.17
C GLY A 309 14.81 -17.06 -2.07
N ASP A 310 15.66 -17.21 -3.08
CA ASP A 310 16.14 -16.12 -3.94
C ASP A 310 15.36 -16.00 -5.26
N GLY A 311 14.36 -16.87 -5.48
CA GLY A 311 13.50 -16.86 -6.66
C GLY A 311 12.14 -16.22 -6.41
N PRO A 312 11.28 -16.17 -7.44
CA PRO A 312 9.95 -15.57 -7.36
C PRO A 312 8.90 -16.50 -6.72
N ALA A 313 9.33 -17.37 -5.80
CA ALA A 313 8.45 -18.25 -5.06
C ALA A 313 7.91 -17.55 -3.81
N TYR A 314 6.60 -17.60 -3.60
CA TYR A 314 5.94 -16.97 -2.47
C TYR A 314 5.01 -17.96 -1.75
N LYS A 315 4.89 -17.78 -0.44
CA LYS A 315 4.02 -18.57 0.43
C LYS A 315 3.02 -17.66 1.14
N ASP A 316 1.74 -18.03 1.08
CA ASP A 316 0.68 -17.34 1.83
C ASP A 316 0.80 -17.57 3.33
N VAL A 317 0.78 -16.49 4.12
CA VAL A 317 0.90 -16.52 5.59
C VAL A 317 -0.16 -15.70 6.33
N PRO A 318 -1.36 -15.42 5.75
CA PRO A 318 -2.29 -14.44 6.31
C PRO A 318 -2.84 -14.84 7.68
N PHE A 319 -3.14 -16.12 7.90
CA PHE A 319 -3.69 -16.58 9.17
C PHE A 319 -2.64 -16.58 10.29
N ALA A 320 -1.41 -16.95 9.99
CA ALA A 320 -0.33 -16.96 10.98
C ALA A 320 0.05 -15.54 11.42
N ARG A 321 -0.03 -14.57 10.49
CA ARG A 321 0.31 -13.16 10.75
C ARG A 321 -0.91 -12.32 11.17
N GLY A 322 -2.13 -12.86 11.16
CA GLY A 322 -3.34 -12.10 11.51
C GLY A 322 -3.76 -11.09 10.45
N THR A 323 -3.42 -11.32 9.19
CA THR A 323 -3.67 -10.41 8.06
C THR A 323 -4.79 -10.88 7.13
N ALA A 324 -5.52 -11.94 7.49
CA ALA A 324 -6.71 -12.35 6.76
C ALA A 324 -7.81 -11.27 6.83
N ALA A 325 -8.91 -11.46 6.08
CA ALA A 325 -10.05 -10.52 6.08
C ALA A 325 -10.58 -10.30 7.50
N GLN A 326 -10.11 -9.25 8.13
CA GLN A 326 -10.42 -8.87 9.50
C GLN A 326 -11.61 -7.93 9.54
N ARG A 327 -12.35 -7.97 10.65
CA ARG A 327 -13.43 -7.03 10.93
C ARG A 327 -13.20 -6.40 12.29
N PRO A 328 -13.11 -5.06 12.37
CA PRO A 328 -12.69 -4.39 13.59
C PRO A 328 -13.77 -4.34 14.67
N TYR A 329 -15.01 -4.72 14.37
CA TYR A 329 -16.12 -4.57 15.30
C TYR A 329 -17.09 -5.76 15.25
N ILE A 330 -17.91 -5.85 16.29
CA ILE A 330 -19.00 -6.83 16.36
C ILE A 330 -20.22 -6.26 15.62
N GLY A 331 -20.82 -7.04 14.74
CA GLY A 331 -22.06 -6.67 14.05
C GLY A 331 -21.96 -6.61 12.54
N ASP A 332 -20.93 -7.19 11.95
CA ASP A 332 -20.89 -7.44 10.52
C ASP A 332 -21.99 -8.44 10.09
N ASP A 333 -22.27 -8.53 8.80
CA ASP A 333 -23.27 -9.44 8.27
C ASP A 333 -22.74 -10.87 8.03
N GLY A 334 -21.54 -11.18 8.49
CA GLY A 334 -20.88 -12.50 8.35
C GLY A 334 -20.43 -12.86 6.95
N ARG A 335 -20.49 -11.93 5.99
CA ARG A 335 -20.09 -12.14 4.60
C ARG A 335 -18.63 -11.78 4.37
N PRO A 336 -18.00 -12.29 3.29
CA PRO A 336 -16.63 -11.93 2.93
C PRO A 336 -16.44 -10.42 2.75
N SER A 337 -15.29 -9.92 3.18
CA SER A 337 -14.86 -8.53 3.04
C SER A 337 -14.38 -8.23 1.61
N THR A 338 -14.35 -6.94 1.23
CA THR A 338 -13.77 -6.49 -0.05
C THR A 338 -12.73 -5.40 0.23
N GLY A 339 -11.45 -5.77 0.11
CA GLY A 339 -10.34 -4.83 0.24
C GLY A 339 -9.95 -4.26 -1.11
N TRP A 340 -9.65 -2.94 -1.14
CA TRP A 340 -9.23 -2.19 -2.33
C TRP A 340 -7.80 -1.69 -2.18
N HIS A 341 -7.62 -0.44 -1.75
CA HIS A 341 -6.28 0.08 -1.50
C HIS A 341 -5.66 -0.58 -0.27
N ILE A 342 -4.35 -0.80 -0.34
CA ILE A 342 -3.55 -1.27 0.77
C ILE A 342 -2.25 -0.48 0.83
N ALA A 343 -1.85 -0.07 2.03
CA ALA A 343 -0.62 0.66 2.27
C ALA A 343 0.02 0.24 3.61
N PHE A 344 1.34 0.14 3.63
CA PHE A 344 2.12 -0.01 4.85
C PHE A 344 2.61 1.34 5.36
N GLY A 345 2.66 1.50 6.69
CA GLY A 345 3.24 2.65 7.36
C GLY A 345 3.19 2.48 8.88
N ASP A 346 4.17 3.01 9.59
CA ASP A 346 4.21 2.99 11.06
C ASP A 346 3.46 4.21 11.61
N VAL A 347 2.17 4.04 11.92
CA VAL A 347 1.31 5.15 12.39
C VAL A 347 1.57 5.56 13.83
N GLN A 348 2.39 4.80 14.54
CA GLN A 348 2.75 5.05 15.93
C GLN A 348 4.21 5.45 16.10
N ASN A 349 5.02 5.38 15.05
CA ASN A 349 6.46 5.54 15.07
C ASN A 349 7.17 4.57 16.02
N ASN A 350 6.61 3.39 16.23
CA ASN A 350 7.11 2.41 17.18
C ASN A 350 8.21 1.49 16.61
N GLY A 351 8.58 1.69 15.35
CA GLY A 351 9.58 0.91 14.63
C GLY A 351 9.02 -0.34 13.95
N ARG A 352 7.71 -0.49 13.84
CA ARG A 352 7.04 -1.60 13.14
C ARG A 352 6.02 -1.05 12.17
N ASP A 353 6.01 -1.57 10.95
CA ASP A 353 5.02 -1.17 9.97
C ASP A 353 3.63 -1.72 10.34
N ASP A 354 2.63 -0.88 10.19
CA ASP A 354 1.21 -1.18 10.23
C ASP A 354 0.68 -1.28 8.81
N ALA A 355 -0.55 -1.80 8.65
CA ALA A 355 -1.19 -1.86 7.34
C ALA A 355 -2.58 -1.22 7.40
N PHE A 356 -2.86 -0.28 6.50
CA PHE A 356 -4.19 0.24 6.26
C PHE A 356 -4.80 -0.43 5.03
N ILE A 357 -6.07 -0.84 5.11
CA ILE A 357 -6.82 -1.42 4.00
C ILE A 357 -8.12 -0.63 3.85
N ALA A 358 -8.27 0.07 2.73
CA ALA A 358 -9.53 0.68 2.33
C ALA A 358 -10.50 -0.43 1.90
N LYS A 359 -11.71 -0.46 2.47
CA LYS A 359 -12.67 -1.55 2.26
C LYS A 359 -14.05 -1.04 1.87
N GLY A 360 -14.79 -1.90 1.22
CA GLY A 360 -16.18 -1.63 0.89
C GLY A 360 -16.68 -2.44 -0.28
N ASN A 361 -17.95 -2.83 -0.21
CA ASN A 361 -18.62 -3.56 -1.27
C ASN A 361 -18.45 -2.90 -2.65
N VAL A 362 -18.33 -3.70 -3.71
CA VAL A 362 -18.22 -3.22 -5.09
C VAL A 362 -19.37 -2.25 -5.42
N GLN A 363 -20.61 -2.68 -5.20
CA GLN A 363 -21.81 -1.84 -5.27
C GLN A 363 -22.91 -2.40 -4.37
N GLN A 364 -23.49 -3.49 -4.75
CA GLN A 364 -24.54 -4.25 -4.04
C GLN A 364 -24.35 -5.75 -4.30
N MET A 365 -23.08 -6.20 -4.24
CA MET A 365 -22.76 -7.61 -4.46
C MET A 365 -23.27 -8.42 -3.27
N PRO A 366 -24.30 -9.26 -3.44
CA PRO A 366 -25.01 -9.86 -2.31
C PRO A 366 -24.21 -10.93 -1.58
N GLY A 367 -23.15 -11.44 -2.20
CA GLY A 367 -22.23 -12.42 -1.61
C GLY A 367 -21.19 -11.81 -0.66
N ASN A 368 -21.01 -10.48 -0.67
CA ASN A 368 -20.01 -9.78 0.12
C ASN A 368 -20.65 -8.85 1.16
N ALA A 369 -19.90 -8.48 2.18
CA ALA A 369 -20.32 -7.55 3.23
C ALA A 369 -20.81 -6.24 2.62
N MET A 370 -21.99 -5.78 3.06
CA MET A 370 -22.56 -4.51 2.63
C MET A 370 -22.02 -3.36 3.49
N GLU A 371 -21.86 -3.62 4.78
CA GLU A 371 -21.13 -2.80 5.75
C GLU A 371 -19.78 -3.46 5.98
N ASP A 372 -18.72 -2.83 5.48
CA ASP A 372 -17.37 -3.40 5.42
C ASP A 372 -16.36 -2.31 5.79
N PRO A 373 -16.08 -2.14 7.10
CA PRO A 373 -15.26 -1.03 7.58
C PRO A 373 -13.81 -1.18 7.15
N ASN A 374 -13.14 -0.05 6.94
CA ASN A 374 -11.71 0.00 6.72
C ASN A 374 -10.96 -0.70 7.87
N ASN A 375 -9.85 -1.34 7.56
CA ASN A 375 -8.96 -1.92 8.56
C ASN A 375 -7.72 -1.06 8.80
N LEU A 376 -7.30 -0.99 10.06
CA LEU A 376 -5.98 -0.58 10.47
C LEU A 376 -5.36 -1.72 11.28
N LEU A 377 -4.44 -2.44 10.68
CA LEU A 377 -3.76 -3.58 11.26
C LEU A 377 -2.45 -3.11 11.88
N ILE A 378 -2.34 -3.18 13.20
CA ILE A 378 -1.16 -2.75 13.94
C ILE A 378 -0.14 -3.88 14.06
N GLY A 379 1.09 -3.61 13.64
CA GLY A 379 2.22 -4.54 13.70
C GLY A 379 2.66 -4.81 15.14
N MET A 380 2.63 -6.09 15.54
CA MET A 380 2.96 -6.55 16.87
C MET A 380 4.42 -7.01 16.95
N ALA A 381 4.98 -7.06 18.16
CA ALA A 381 6.37 -7.44 18.38
C ALA A 381 6.70 -8.92 18.01
N ASP A 382 5.69 -9.77 17.92
CA ASP A 382 5.83 -11.17 17.49
C ASP A 382 5.68 -11.35 15.97
N GLY A 383 5.57 -10.25 15.22
CA GLY A 383 5.39 -10.24 13.76
C GLY A 383 3.95 -10.49 13.32
N SER A 384 3.01 -10.64 14.24
CA SER A 384 1.57 -10.67 13.91
C SER A 384 0.98 -9.27 13.79
N PHE A 385 -0.27 -9.18 13.35
CA PHE A 385 -1.03 -7.94 13.25
C PHE A 385 -2.30 -8.00 14.09
N ALA A 386 -2.65 -6.88 14.72
CA ALA A 386 -3.88 -6.71 15.47
C ALA A 386 -4.75 -5.62 14.83
N GLU A 387 -6.00 -5.95 14.50
CA GLU A 387 -6.94 -4.98 13.96
C GLU A 387 -7.34 -3.94 15.01
N ARG A 388 -7.26 -2.63 14.67
CA ARG A 388 -7.52 -1.48 15.56
C ARG A 388 -8.26 -0.32 14.87
N GLY A 389 -8.84 -0.52 13.69
CA GLY A 389 -9.48 0.54 12.92
C GLY A 389 -10.63 1.23 13.64
N ASP A 390 -11.43 0.49 14.42
CA ASP A 390 -12.51 1.03 15.23
C ASP A 390 -12.00 1.88 16.40
N VAL A 391 -11.00 1.38 17.11
CA VAL A 391 -10.38 2.08 18.24
C VAL A 391 -9.63 3.32 17.76
N ALA A 392 -8.96 3.23 16.61
CA ALA A 392 -8.26 4.34 15.99
C ALA A 392 -9.22 5.42 15.44
N GLY A 393 -10.47 5.08 15.14
CA GLY A 393 -11.47 5.99 14.60
C GLY A 393 -11.50 6.08 13.08
N VAL A 394 -10.89 5.11 12.36
CA VAL A 394 -10.81 5.10 10.89
C VAL A 394 -11.64 4.00 10.22
N ALA A 395 -12.41 3.23 10.99
CA ALA A 395 -13.27 2.16 10.49
C ALA A 395 -14.54 2.71 9.83
N SER A 396 -14.39 3.56 8.83
CA SER A 396 -15.50 4.07 8.02
C SER A 396 -16.21 2.93 7.29
N MET A 397 -17.54 3.02 7.22
CA MET A 397 -18.43 2.05 6.56
C MET A 397 -18.78 2.44 5.12
N HIS A 398 -18.10 3.44 4.58
CA HIS A 398 -18.31 3.83 3.19
C HIS A 398 -17.71 2.80 2.24
N ARG A 399 -17.99 2.92 0.95
CA ARG A 399 -17.39 2.08 -0.07
C ARG A 399 -16.04 2.67 -0.47
N SER A 400 -15.05 2.49 0.40
CA SER A 400 -13.71 3.02 0.18
C SER A 400 -13.04 2.40 -1.04
N ARG A 401 -12.12 3.14 -1.66
CA ARG A 401 -11.36 2.75 -2.86
C ARG A 401 -9.89 3.09 -2.69
N GLY A 402 -9.40 4.14 -3.31
CA GLY A 402 -8.04 4.63 -3.15
C GLY A 402 -7.81 5.25 -1.78
N ALA A 403 -6.58 5.15 -1.27
CA ALA A 403 -6.20 5.74 -0.01
C ALA A 403 -4.72 6.14 0.00
N ALA A 404 -4.29 6.88 1.02
CA ALA A 404 -2.89 7.16 1.28
C ALA A 404 -2.64 7.31 2.79
N LEU A 405 -1.51 6.75 3.24
CA LEU A 405 -0.88 7.06 4.52
C LEU A 405 0.29 8.01 4.25
N VAL A 406 0.22 9.25 4.76
CA VAL A 406 1.21 10.29 4.52
C VAL A 406 1.16 11.33 5.62
N ASP A 407 2.31 11.91 6.00
CA ASP A 407 2.39 13.02 6.94
C ASP A 407 1.94 14.32 6.23
N LEU A 408 0.71 14.75 6.47
CA LEU A 408 0.10 15.90 5.78
C LEU A 408 0.43 17.25 6.43
N ASN A 409 0.82 17.25 7.69
CA ASN A 409 1.10 18.50 8.43
C ASN A 409 2.55 18.61 8.93
N GLY A 410 3.44 17.69 8.54
CA GLY A 410 4.87 17.73 8.87
C GLY A 410 5.19 17.49 10.34
N ASP A 411 4.32 16.80 11.10
CA ASP A 411 4.54 16.50 12.51
C ASP A 411 5.23 15.14 12.75
N GLY A 412 5.44 14.38 11.67
CA GLY A 412 6.09 13.09 11.67
C GLY A 412 5.17 11.93 11.97
N LEU A 413 3.86 12.14 12.05
CA LEU A 413 2.86 11.09 12.12
C LEU A 413 2.19 10.90 10.75
N LEU A 414 1.98 9.66 10.36
CA LEU A 414 1.27 9.37 9.12
C LEU A 414 -0.23 9.59 9.31
N ASP A 415 -0.78 10.52 8.55
CA ASP A 415 -2.19 10.81 8.42
C ASP A 415 -2.84 9.91 7.36
N LEU A 416 -4.17 9.96 7.25
CA LEU A 416 -4.91 9.09 6.34
C LEU A 416 -5.87 9.91 5.47
N ALA A 417 -5.88 9.63 4.16
CA ALA A 417 -6.89 10.12 3.22
C ALA A 417 -7.50 8.94 2.45
N VAL A 418 -8.82 8.96 2.22
CA VAL A 418 -9.57 7.85 1.59
C VAL A 418 -10.63 8.39 0.65
N VAL A 419 -10.59 7.94 -0.59
CA VAL A 419 -11.65 8.18 -1.59
C VAL A 419 -12.76 7.15 -1.41
N ASN A 420 -13.98 7.63 -1.36
CA ASN A 420 -15.17 6.79 -1.18
C ASN A 420 -16.07 6.84 -2.41
N ARG A 421 -16.56 5.66 -2.81
CA ARG A 421 -17.56 5.59 -3.86
C ARG A 421 -18.94 5.94 -3.33
N ARG A 422 -19.58 6.98 -3.93
CA ARG A 422 -20.88 7.52 -3.55
C ARG A 422 -20.97 8.00 -2.10
N ALA A 423 -19.83 8.45 -1.57
CA ALA A 423 -19.74 9.11 -0.29
C ALA A 423 -18.59 10.14 -0.32
N PRO A 424 -18.56 11.09 0.62
CA PRO A 424 -17.50 12.10 0.63
C PRO A 424 -16.08 11.50 0.77
N LEU A 425 -15.09 12.18 0.17
CA LEU A 425 -13.69 12.01 0.51
C LEU A 425 -13.49 12.23 2.01
N GLU A 426 -12.75 11.36 2.66
CA GLU A 426 -12.43 11.42 4.09
C GLU A 426 -10.94 11.64 4.29
N VAL A 427 -10.60 12.53 5.21
CA VAL A 427 -9.22 12.74 5.67
C VAL A 427 -9.22 12.70 7.20
N TRP A 428 -8.21 12.06 7.79
CA TRP A 428 -8.02 11.99 9.23
C TRP A 428 -6.59 12.37 9.60
N GLN A 429 -6.48 13.29 10.55
CA GLN A 429 -5.20 13.61 11.18
C GLN A 429 -4.87 12.57 12.25
N ASN A 430 -3.67 12.06 12.24
CA ASN A 430 -3.16 11.21 13.30
C ASN A 430 -2.84 12.06 14.54
N VAL A 431 -3.51 11.75 15.65
CA VAL A 431 -3.37 12.45 16.94
C VAL A 431 -2.92 11.47 18.04
N THR A 432 -2.20 10.43 17.67
CA THR A 432 -1.65 9.42 18.59
C THR A 432 -0.76 10.08 19.63
N ALA A 433 -1.04 9.81 20.90
CA ALA A 433 -0.29 10.42 22.01
C ALA A 433 1.04 9.70 22.26
N ASN A 434 2.09 10.48 22.54
CA ASN A 434 3.42 9.97 22.85
C ASN A 434 3.98 9.00 21.78
N PRO A 435 3.99 9.39 20.50
CA PRO A 435 4.52 8.53 19.44
C PRO A 435 6.03 8.34 19.62
N GLY A 436 6.56 7.33 18.92
CA GLY A 436 8.01 7.14 18.81
C GLY A 436 8.68 8.24 17.99
N THR A 437 10.00 8.14 17.87
CA THR A 437 10.79 8.99 16.97
C THR A 437 10.65 8.52 15.51
N TRP A 438 10.98 9.39 14.58
CA TRP A 438 10.78 9.15 13.15
C TRP A 438 11.88 9.77 12.28
N LEU A 439 11.95 9.34 11.05
CA LEU A 439 12.75 9.97 9.99
C LEU A 439 11.96 9.89 8.67
N SER A 440 11.88 11.00 7.97
CA SER A 440 11.28 11.08 6.65
C SER A 440 12.37 11.45 5.64
N VAL A 441 12.55 10.63 4.58
CA VAL A 441 13.66 10.78 3.64
C VAL A 441 13.15 11.01 2.23
N ALA A 442 13.42 12.18 1.68
CA ALA A 442 13.18 12.50 0.28
C ALA A 442 14.47 12.37 -0.53
N LEU A 443 14.41 11.72 -1.67
CA LEU A 443 15.52 11.57 -2.59
C LEU A 443 15.28 12.37 -3.86
N THR A 444 16.34 13.04 -4.33
CA THR A 444 16.36 13.69 -5.64
C THR A 444 17.65 13.36 -6.38
N GLN A 445 17.61 13.37 -7.70
CA GLN A 445 18.82 13.30 -8.53
C GLN A 445 18.72 14.25 -9.73
N PRO A 446 19.86 14.74 -10.22
CA PRO A 446 19.86 15.71 -11.31
C PRO A 446 19.57 15.04 -12.66
N ARG A 447 18.96 15.77 -13.59
CA ARG A 447 18.73 15.47 -15.01
C ARG A 447 17.61 14.50 -15.31
N THR A 448 17.71 13.24 -14.89
CA THR A 448 16.75 12.19 -15.25
C THR A 448 16.29 11.46 -14.02
N ASN A 449 15.05 10.97 -14.02
CA ASN A 449 14.48 10.29 -12.87
C ASN A 449 14.67 11.14 -11.59
N THR A 450 14.20 12.38 -11.63
CA THR A 450 14.48 13.39 -10.61
C THR A 450 14.04 12.98 -9.19
N GLN A 451 13.07 12.07 -9.09
CA GLN A 451 12.57 11.49 -7.85
C GLN A 451 13.35 10.24 -7.38
N ALA A 452 14.42 9.84 -8.11
CA ALA A 452 15.21 8.65 -7.82
C ALA A 452 14.38 7.36 -7.69
N VAL A 453 13.37 7.17 -8.53
CA VAL A 453 12.55 5.94 -8.57
C VAL A 453 13.46 4.73 -8.82
N GLY A 454 13.30 3.66 -8.05
CA GLY A 454 14.18 2.49 -8.02
C GLY A 454 15.36 2.62 -7.06
N ALA A 455 15.46 3.75 -6.32
CA ALA A 455 16.39 3.84 -5.21
C ALA A 455 15.92 3.01 -4.02
N TRP A 456 16.90 2.49 -3.26
CA TRP A 456 16.66 1.88 -1.95
C TRP A 456 17.24 2.74 -0.84
N ILE A 457 16.46 2.90 0.22
CA ILE A 457 16.86 3.59 1.45
C ILE A 457 16.90 2.55 2.55
N GLU A 458 18.04 2.43 3.23
CA GLU A 458 18.17 1.61 4.44
C GLU A 458 18.44 2.48 5.66
N VAL A 459 17.70 2.21 6.72
CA VAL A 459 17.82 2.85 8.03
C VAL A 459 18.07 1.80 9.10
N ASP A 460 19.23 1.87 9.76
CA ASP A 460 19.64 1.02 10.88
C ASP A 460 19.42 1.78 12.20
N ASP A 461 18.45 1.33 12.98
CA ASP A 461 18.11 1.89 14.30
C ASP A 461 18.99 1.31 15.43
N GLY A 462 19.95 0.45 15.09
CA GLY A 462 20.83 -0.25 16.03
C GLY A 462 20.27 -1.59 16.52
N THR A 463 19.03 -1.93 16.14
CA THR A 463 18.42 -3.24 16.42
C THR A 463 18.19 -4.04 15.14
N ALA A 464 17.78 -3.38 14.08
CA ALA A 464 17.54 -3.97 12.78
C ALA A 464 17.57 -2.90 11.67
N ILE A 465 17.64 -3.35 10.41
CA ILE A 465 17.58 -2.48 9.24
C ILE A 465 16.16 -2.46 8.71
N GLN A 466 15.62 -1.26 8.52
CA GLN A 466 14.40 -1.03 7.72
C GLN A 466 14.82 -0.62 6.31
N ALA A 467 14.17 -1.19 5.30
CA ALA A 467 14.43 -0.86 3.90
C ALA A 467 13.17 -0.33 3.22
N ARG A 468 13.32 0.63 2.31
CA ARG A 468 12.24 1.19 1.47
C ARG A 468 12.75 1.35 0.05
N GLU A 469 11.97 0.88 -0.90
CA GLU A 469 12.16 1.18 -2.33
C GLU A 469 11.35 2.43 -2.69
N VAL A 470 11.91 3.32 -3.49
CA VAL A 470 11.17 4.45 -4.08
C VAL A 470 10.48 3.96 -5.34
N THR A 471 9.16 3.90 -5.33
CA THR A 471 8.35 3.33 -6.43
C THR A 471 7.27 4.29 -6.89
N VAL A 472 6.75 4.05 -8.10
CA VAL A 472 5.53 4.65 -8.63
C VAL A 472 4.57 3.53 -8.95
N GLY A 473 3.40 3.52 -8.33
CA GLY A 473 2.40 2.46 -8.51
C GLY A 473 2.07 1.72 -7.21
N GLY A 474 1.50 0.52 -7.33
CA GLY A 474 0.95 -0.23 -6.20
C GLY A 474 -0.35 0.37 -5.68
N GLY A 475 -0.76 0.01 -4.45
CA GLY A 475 -2.03 0.43 -3.89
C GLY A 475 -3.21 0.03 -4.77
N HIS A 476 -4.23 0.91 -4.88
CA HIS A 476 -5.35 0.77 -5.82
C HIS A 476 -5.62 2.11 -6.50
N ALA A 477 -5.46 2.14 -7.81
CA ALA A 477 -5.78 3.26 -8.71
C ALA A 477 -5.11 4.61 -8.37
N GLY A 478 -4.09 4.64 -7.51
CA GLY A 478 -3.43 5.88 -7.10
C GLY A 478 -2.02 5.66 -6.57
N GLY A 479 -1.26 6.73 -6.35
CA GLY A 479 0.12 6.67 -5.90
C GLY A 479 0.53 7.84 -5.03
N VAL A 480 1.64 7.66 -4.33
CA VAL A 480 2.24 8.67 -3.45
C VAL A 480 3.62 9.03 -3.96
N ALA A 481 3.81 10.28 -4.37
CA ALA A 481 5.12 10.86 -4.64
C ALA A 481 5.52 11.74 -3.45
N GLY A 482 6.39 11.22 -2.62
CA GLY A 482 6.81 11.92 -1.41
C GLY A 482 7.94 11.19 -0.69
N PRO A 483 8.36 11.74 0.45
CA PRO A 483 9.42 11.14 1.25
C PRO A 483 9.01 9.76 1.80
N GLN A 484 10.02 8.91 1.99
CA GLN A 484 9.86 7.61 2.62
C GLN A 484 9.93 7.76 4.14
N HIS A 485 8.88 7.34 4.83
CA HIS A 485 8.75 7.47 6.29
C HIS A 485 9.27 6.23 7.02
N PHE A 486 9.98 6.44 8.14
CA PHE A 486 10.51 5.42 9.04
C PHE A 486 10.12 5.75 10.47
N GLY A 487 9.31 4.94 11.12
CA GLY A 487 9.14 4.96 12.57
C GLY A 487 10.34 4.29 13.24
N LEU A 488 10.85 4.87 14.34
CA LEU A 488 12.15 4.52 14.92
C LEU A 488 12.11 4.26 16.43
N GLY A 489 10.90 4.14 17.01
CA GLY A 489 10.72 3.86 18.43
C GLY A 489 11.34 4.93 19.32
N THR A 490 12.40 4.58 20.04
CA THR A 490 13.08 5.50 20.97
C THR A 490 14.46 5.94 20.50
N ALA A 491 14.87 5.59 19.28
CA ALA A 491 16.18 5.94 18.75
C ALA A 491 16.33 7.46 18.60
N GLN A 492 17.46 8.02 19.02
CA GLN A 492 17.76 9.46 18.90
C GLN A 492 18.60 9.75 17.66
N THR A 493 19.33 8.76 17.20
CA THR A 493 20.12 8.78 15.97
C THR A 493 20.02 7.43 15.29
N VAL A 494 20.12 7.41 13.99
CA VAL A 494 20.15 6.20 13.17
C VAL A 494 21.28 6.26 12.16
N LYS A 495 21.62 5.13 11.58
CA LYS A 495 22.48 5.10 10.40
C LYS A 495 21.62 4.98 9.16
N LEU A 496 21.96 5.72 8.13
CA LEU A 496 21.28 5.77 6.85
C LEU A 496 22.28 5.48 5.73
N ARG A 497 21.87 4.69 4.74
CA ARG A 497 22.56 4.57 3.44
C ARG A 497 21.56 4.46 2.30
N ILE A 498 22.01 4.79 1.11
CA ILE A 498 21.19 4.83 -0.10
C ILE A 498 21.86 3.99 -1.19
N ARG A 499 21.08 3.17 -1.88
CA ARG A 499 21.44 2.66 -3.19
C ARG A 499 20.66 3.47 -4.23
N TRP A 500 21.35 4.36 -4.93
CA TRP A 500 20.75 5.13 -6.01
C TRP A 500 20.38 4.22 -7.19
N PRO A 501 19.39 4.61 -8.02
CA PRO A 501 19.01 3.82 -9.19
C PRO A 501 20.24 3.44 -10.04
N HIS A 502 20.39 2.15 -10.34
CA HIS A 502 21.51 1.58 -11.10
C HIS A 502 22.91 1.86 -10.52
N GLY A 503 23.00 2.16 -9.23
CA GLY A 503 24.24 2.44 -8.53
C GLY A 503 24.53 1.46 -7.37
N ASP A 504 25.68 1.66 -6.75
CA ASP A 504 26.09 0.95 -5.55
C ASP A 504 25.53 1.62 -4.28
N TRP A 505 25.61 0.94 -3.14
CA TRP A 505 25.32 1.51 -1.85
C TRP A 505 26.32 2.60 -1.47
N THR A 506 25.82 3.71 -0.91
CA THR A 506 26.68 4.71 -0.25
C THR A 506 27.21 4.18 1.08
N ASP A 507 28.21 4.87 1.62
CA ASP A 507 28.61 4.63 3.00
C ASP A 507 27.50 4.98 3.98
N TRP A 508 27.50 4.32 5.14
CA TRP A 508 26.57 4.62 6.22
C TRP A 508 26.85 6.01 6.81
N GLN A 509 25.80 6.81 6.95
CA GLN A 509 25.82 8.13 7.57
C GLN A 509 24.99 8.11 8.85
N THR A 510 25.48 8.71 9.95
CA THR A 510 24.69 8.86 11.16
C THR A 510 23.90 10.16 11.08
N VAL A 511 22.58 10.07 11.28
CA VAL A 511 21.66 11.20 11.24
C VAL A 511 20.79 11.24 12.49
N PRO A 512 20.39 12.42 13.01
CA PRO A 512 19.42 12.52 14.08
C PRO A 512 18.01 12.11 13.60
N THR A 513 17.15 11.71 14.53
CA THR A 513 15.73 11.43 14.30
C THR A 513 14.87 12.69 14.41
N ASN A 514 13.56 12.55 14.18
CA ASN A 514 12.53 13.62 14.24
C ASN A 514 12.81 14.77 13.25
N GLN A 515 13.06 14.39 11.98
CA GLN A 515 13.27 15.37 10.92
C GLN A 515 12.87 14.86 9.54
N ASN A 516 12.59 15.81 8.66
CA ASN A 516 12.54 15.60 7.21
C ASN A 516 13.95 15.80 6.65
N LEU A 517 14.47 14.80 5.95
CA LEU A 517 15.81 14.78 5.36
C LEU A 517 15.70 14.71 3.85
N SER A 518 16.19 15.73 3.16
CA SER A 518 16.29 15.72 1.69
C SER A 518 17.71 15.43 1.26
N LEU A 519 17.91 14.44 0.42
CA LEU A 519 19.21 14.04 -0.07
C LEU A 519 19.23 14.05 -1.60
N THR A 520 20.24 14.69 -2.17
CA THR A 520 20.44 14.75 -3.62
C THR A 520 21.63 13.87 -4.00
N ARG A 521 21.47 13.10 -5.09
CA ARG A 521 22.55 12.28 -5.65
C ARG A 521 23.72 13.19 -6.03
N PRO A 522 24.96 12.89 -5.56
CA PRO A 522 26.15 13.68 -5.87
C PRO A 522 26.46 13.82 -7.37
#